data_5c1928933a22f4b1f8e2e065990e5c6d
#
_entry.id   5c1928933a22f4b1f8e2e065990e5c6d
#
_cell.length_a   1.000
_cell.length_b   1.000
_cell.length_c   1.000
_cell.angle_alpha   90.00
_cell.angle_beta   90.00
_cell.angle_gamma   90.00
#
_symmetry.space_group_name_H-M   'P 1'
#
loop_
_entity.id
_entity.type
_entity.pdbx_description
1 polymer ?
#
loop_
_entity_poly.entity_id
_entity_poly.type
_entity_poly.pdbx_seq_one_letter_code
_entity_poly.pdbx_strand_id
1 'polypeptide(L)'
;KSVSDQMPADKLQVPSDARDVSWDKDGAYWELSYEVGYGVNKIEVEVCFDSEGNWVMTKTDMRIKDVPAYIKDYVTSSPDYAGAVFSDRDADFIERPEGNSYLVEVIVDRAEIDLEVTEDGEISVAYK
;
A
#
# COMPACT_ATOMS: atom_id res chain seq x y z
N LYS A 1 7.41 20.30 19.01
CA LYS A 1 6.70 20.51 17.75
C LYS A 1 6.18 19.18 17.27
N SER A 2 4.91 19.09 16.93
CA SER A 2 4.30 17.84 16.50
C SER A 2 4.61 17.55 15.05
N VAL A 3 4.55 16.26 14.69
CA VAL A 3 4.76 15.83 13.31
C VAL A 3 3.73 16.49 12.38
N SER A 4 2.49 16.65 12.84
CA SER A 4 1.42 17.23 12.03
C SER A 4 1.72 18.67 11.56
N ASP A 5 2.56 19.41 12.27
CA ASP A 5 2.94 20.76 11.87
C ASP A 5 3.92 20.80 10.70
N GLN A 6 4.53 19.65 10.37
CA GLN A 6 5.57 19.53 9.37
C GLN A 6 5.10 18.88 8.08
N MET A 7 3.86 18.38 8.05
CA MET A 7 3.37 17.59 6.93
C MET A 7 2.82 18.45 5.81
N PRO A 8 2.95 18.00 4.56
CA PRO A 8 2.20 18.58 3.46
C PRO A 8 0.70 18.50 3.74
N ALA A 9 -0.03 19.58 3.53
CA ALA A 9 -1.45 19.64 3.86
C ALA A 9 -2.28 18.58 3.13
N ASP A 10 -1.94 18.27 1.88
CA ASP A 10 -2.66 17.28 1.09
C ASP A 10 -2.45 15.84 1.59
N LYS A 11 -1.33 15.58 2.29
CA LYS A 11 -1.05 14.25 2.84
C LYS A 11 -1.55 14.08 4.26
N LEU A 12 -1.81 15.17 4.94
CA LEU A 12 -2.31 15.16 6.30
C LEU A 12 -3.83 15.05 6.38
N GLN A 13 -4.53 15.20 5.26
CA GLN A 13 -5.98 15.19 5.24
C GLN A 13 -6.55 13.83 5.62
N VAL A 14 -7.04 13.76 6.84
CA VAL A 14 -7.77 12.59 7.33
C VAL A 14 -9.25 12.83 7.03
N PRO A 15 -9.93 11.89 6.36
CA PRO A 15 -11.36 12.04 6.07
C PRO A 15 -12.16 12.25 7.35
N SER A 16 -13.24 13.02 7.26
CA SER A 16 -14.09 13.31 8.42
C SER A 16 -14.75 12.07 9.01
N ASP A 17 -14.91 11.01 8.20
CA ASP A 17 -15.48 9.73 8.62
C ASP A 17 -14.42 8.73 9.07
N ALA A 18 -13.16 9.13 9.16
CA ALA A 18 -12.09 8.24 9.60
C ALA A 18 -12.27 7.84 11.05
N ARG A 19 -11.96 6.58 11.35
CA ARG A 19 -12.05 6.00 12.69
C ARG A 19 -10.71 5.39 13.06
N ASP A 20 -10.51 5.16 14.36
CA ASP A 20 -9.31 4.52 14.90
C ASP A 20 -8.04 5.23 14.46
N VAL A 21 -8.09 6.56 14.45
CA VAL A 21 -6.94 7.38 14.07
C VAL A 21 -5.87 7.25 15.13
N SER A 22 -4.69 6.84 14.75
CA SER A 22 -3.57 6.68 15.68
C SER A 22 -2.26 7.12 15.05
N TRP A 23 -1.34 7.54 15.92
CA TRP A 23 0.01 7.91 15.54
C TRP A 23 0.98 7.00 16.28
N ASP A 24 1.88 6.39 15.54
CA ASP A 24 2.93 5.55 16.11
C ASP A 24 4.29 6.02 15.61
N LYS A 25 5.28 5.90 16.47
CA LYS A 25 6.65 6.16 16.08
C LYS A 25 7.36 4.81 15.93
N ASP A 26 7.89 4.55 14.73
CA ASP A 26 8.60 3.33 14.42
C ASP A 26 10.03 3.68 13.97
N GLY A 27 10.98 3.59 14.90
CA GLY A 27 12.35 3.98 14.63
C GLY A 27 12.46 5.46 14.27
N ALA A 28 12.94 5.75 13.06
CA ALA A 28 13.09 7.11 12.56
C ALA A 28 11.83 7.62 11.84
N TYR A 29 10.78 6.81 11.79
CA TYR A 29 9.58 7.14 11.03
C TYR A 29 8.38 7.34 11.94
N TRP A 30 7.43 8.16 11.46
CA TRP A 30 6.13 8.31 12.07
C TRP A 30 5.08 7.69 11.17
N GLU A 31 4.11 7.01 11.76
CA GLU A 31 3.03 6.36 11.03
C GLU A 31 1.69 6.85 11.53
N LEU A 32 0.88 7.36 10.62
CA LEU A 32 -0.51 7.72 10.87
C LEU A 32 -1.39 6.62 10.30
N SER A 33 -2.21 6.01 11.12
CA SER A 33 -3.14 4.96 10.69
C SER A 33 -4.57 5.38 10.95
N TYR A 34 -5.47 5.03 10.04
CA TYR A 34 -6.90 5.23 10.26
C TYR A 34 -7.70 4.26 9.38
N GLU A 35 -8.99 4.17 9.67
CA GLU A 35 -9.92 3.34 8.91
C GLU A 35 -11.05 4.19 8.37
N VAL A 36 -11.53 3.84 7.17
CA VAL A 36 -12.74 4.41 6.58
C VAL A 36 -13.67 3.28 6.15
N GLY A 37 -14.97 3.55 6.14
CA GLY A 37 -15.97 2.54 5.77
C GLY A 37 -16.33 1.62 6.92
N TYR A 38 -17.24 0.69 6.67
CA TYR A 38 -17.78 -0.22 7.68
C TYR A 38 -17.89 -1.63 7.13
N GLY A 39 -17.76 -2.62 8.02
CA GLY A 39 -17.96 -4.02 7.67
C GLY A 39 -16.99 -4.48 6.58
N VAL A 40 -17.53 -5.10 5.54
CA VAL A 40 -16.73 -5.62 4.43
C VAL A 40 -16.14 -4.54 3.55
N ASN A 41 -16.61 -3.29 3.69
CA ASN A 41 -16.11 -2.15 2.94
C ASN A 41 -15.09 -1.34 3.72
N LYS A 42 -14.68 -1.82 4.89
CA LYS A 42 -13.68 -1.14 5.71
C LYS A 42 -12.33 -1.11 4.99
N ILE A 43 -11.71 0.07 4.96
CA ILE A 43 -10.40 0.26 4.33
C ILE A 43 -9.46 0.86 5.37
N GLU A 44 -8.29 0.25 5.52
CA GLU A 44 -7.24 0.74 6.39
C GLU A 44 -6.24 1.54 5.57
N VAL A 45 -5.82 2.68 6.10
CA VAL A 45 -4.85 3.57 5.46
C VAL A 45 -3.71 3.82 6.43
N GLU A 46 -2.48 3.69 5.93
CA GLU A 46 -1.27 4.00 6.70
C GLU A 46 -0.47 5.05 5.93
N VAL A 47 -0.13 6.14 6.62
CA VAL A 47 0.67 7.21 6.04
C VAL A 47 1.98 7.31 6.81
N CYS A 48 3.10 7.21 6.12
CA CYS A 48 4.42 7.21 6.74
C CYS A 48 5.15 8.53 6.47
N PHE A 49 5.81 9.02 7.51
CA PHE A 49 6.61 10.25 7.46
C PHE A 49 7.98 9.97 8.06
N ASP A 50 8.99 10.68 7.59
CA ASP A 50 10.33 10.58 8.17
C ASP A 50 10.41 11.40 9.47
N SER A 51 11.59 11.40 10.09
CA SER A 51 11.80 12.09 11.37
C SER A 51 11.63 13.62 11.26
N GLU A 52 11.71 14.18 10.06
CA GLU A 52 11.55 15.60 9.80
C GLU A 52 10.12 15.98 9.42
N GLY A 53 9.22 14.98 9.32
CA GLY A 53 7.84 15.19 8.96
C GLY A 53 7.57 15.19 7.47
N ASN A 54 8.53 14.76 6.65
CA ASN A 54 8.34 14.64 5.20
C ASN A 54 7.58 13.37 4.88
N TRP A 55 6.63 13.48 3.97
CA TRP A 55 5.86 12.32 3.52
C TRP A 55 6.75 11.34 2.76
N VAL A 56 6.69 10.08 3.17
CA VAL A 56 7.48 8.99 2.57
C VAL A 56 6.59 8.08 1.74
N MET A 57 5.42 7.70 2.27
CA MET A 57 4.59 6.70 1.64
C MET A 57 3.18 6.73 2.22
N THR A 58 2.19 6.43 1.38
CA THR A 58 0.84 6.10 1.83
C THR A 58 0.47 4.73 1.30
N LYS A 59 -0.01 3.87 2.18
CA LYS A 59 -0.44 2.52 1.85
C LYS A 59 -1.92 2.40 2.15
N THR A 60 -2.70 2.11 1.11
CA THR A 60 -4.15 1.99 1.22
C THR A 60 -4.54 0.54 0.93
N ASP A 61 -5.22 -0.07 1.90
CA ASP A 61 -5.73 -1.42 1.75
C ASP A 61 -6.80 -1.47 0.66
N MET A 62 -6.79 -2.54 -0.14
CA MET A 62 -7.77 -2.73 -1.19
C MET A 62 -7.96 -4.23 -1.43
N ARG A 63 -8.94 -4.58 -2.24
CA ARG A 63 -9.15 -5.98 -2.58
C ARG A 63 -8.42 -6.34 -3.86
N ILE A 64 -7.92 -7.58 -3.93
CA ILE A 64 -7.20 -8.05 -5.11
C ILE A 64 -8.06 -7.94 -6.38
N LYS A 65 -9.37 -8.12 -6.26
CA LYS A 65 -10.29 -7.99 -7.39
C LYS A 65 -10.36 -6.57 -7.96
N ASP A 66 -10.00 -5.57 -7.15
CA ASP A 66 -10.05 -4.15 -7.53
C ASP A 66 -8.72 -3.66 -8.09
N VAL A 67 -7.67 -4.48 -8.06
CA VAL A 67 -6.39 -4.13 -8.68
C VAL A 67 -6.58 -4.07 -10.20
N PRO A 68 -6.09 -3.00 -10.87
CA PRO A 68 -6.27 -2.87 -12.31
C PRO A 68 -5.76 -4.07 -13.09
N ALA A 69 -6.45 -4.42 -14.17
CA ALA A 69 -6.08 -5.58 -14.98
C ALA A 69 -4.67 -5.46 -15.55
N TYR A 70 -4.23 -4.26 -15.93
CA TYR A 70 -2.90 -4.10 -16.51
C TYR A 70 -1.78 -4.44 -15.51
N ILE A 71 -2.02 -4.21 -14.22
CA ILE A 71 -1.07 -4.57 -13.16
C ILE A 71 -0.94 -6.10 -13.07
N LYS A 72 -2.07 -6.80 -13.09
CA LYS A 72 -2.10 -8.26 -13.07
C LYS A 72 -1.44 -8.83 -14.32
N ASP A 73 -1.66 -8.19 -15.48
CA ASP A 73 -1.07 -8.61 -16.75
C ASP A 73 0.46 -8.50 -16.75
N TYR A 74 1.02 -7.50 -16.10
CA TYR A 74 2.47 -7.41 -15.95
C TYR A 74 3.04 -8.64 -15.26
N VAL A 75 2.37 -9.11 -14.21
CA VAL A 75 2.82 -10.28 -13.44
C VAL A 75 2.71 -11.55 -14.29
N THR A 76 1.54 -11.78 -14.88
CA THR A 76 1.31 -13.02 -15.64
C THR A 76 2.11 -13.07 -16.93
N SER A 77 2.51 -11.92 -17.47
CA SER A 77 3.35 -11.86 -18.67
C SER A 77 4.84 -12.00 -18.35
N SER A 78 5.23 -11.91 -17.09
CA SER A 78 6.62 -12.08 -16.69
C SER A 78 7.01 -13.56 -16.72
N PRO A 79 8.15 -13.94 -17.34
CA PRO A 79 8.59 -15.34 -17.34
C PRO A 79 8.80 -15.90 -15.93
N ASP A 80 9.18 -15.05 -14.97
CA ASP A 80 9.43 -15.46 -13.59
C ASP A 80 8.15 -15.82 -12.84
N TYR A 81 7.02 -15.30 -13.27
CA TYR A 81 5.74 -15.46 -12.59
C TYR A 81 4.64 -16.01 -13.50
N ALA A 82 5.03 -16.62 -14.62
CA ALA A 82 4.08 -17.26 -15.51
C ALA A 82 3.33 -18.36 -14.75
N GLY A 83 2.02 -18.37 -14.85
CA GLY A 83 1.19 -19.32 -14.12
C GLY A 83 0.89 -18.94 -12.69
N ALA A 84 1.31 -17.74 -12.24
CA ALA A 84 0.98 -17.25 -10.91
C ALA A 84 -0.51 -17.09 -10.75
N VAL A 85 -1.02 -17.43 -9.57
CA VAL A 85 -2.41 -17.27 -9.20
C VAL A 85 -2.49 -16.18 -8.13
N PHE A 86 -3.34 -15.19 -8.36
CA PHE A 86 -3.54 -14.13 -7.38
C PHE A 86 -4.40 -14.65 -6.23
N SER A 87 -4.01 -14.30 -5.03
CA SER A 87 -4.76 -14.64 -3.83
C SER A 87 -6.10 -13.89 -3.84
N ASP A 88 -7.13 -14.47 -3.22
CA ASP A 88 -8.41 -13.80 -3.01
C ASP A 88 -8.36 -12.79 -1.87
N ARG A 89 -7.20 -12.56 -1.34
CA ARG A 89 -6.98 -11.70 -0.18
C ARG A 89 -6.83 -10.24 -0.61
N ASP A 90 -6.52 -9.42 0.37
CA ASP A 90 -6.33 -8.00 0.19
C ASP A 90 -5.02 -7.71 -0.55
N ALA A 91 -5.01 -6.61 -1.25
CA ALA A 91 -3.83 -6.03 -1.85
C ALA A 91 -3.64 -4.64 -1.24
N ASP A 92 -2.59 -3.95 -1.62
CA ASP A 92 -2.35 -2.58 -1.16
C ASP A 92 -1.99 -1.69 -2.34
N PHE A 93 -2.50 -0.47 -2.31
CA PHE A 93 -2.08 0.59 -3.22
C PHE A 93 -1.05 1.44 -2.48
N ILE A 94 0.13 1.59 -3.06
CA ILE A 94 1.24 2.28 -2.43
C ILE A 94 1.56 3.54 -3.23
N GLU A 95 1.53 4.68 -2.53
CA GLU A 95 1.86 5.97 -3.13
C GLU A 95 3.17 6.47 -2.52
N ARG A 96 4.11 6.89 -3.36
CA ARG A 96 5.39 7.47 -2.96
C ARG A 96 5.65 8.72 -3.80
N PRO A 97 6.54 9.61 -3.34
CA PRO A 97 6.87 10.81 -4.14
C PRO A 97 7.37 10.48 -5.55
N GLU A 98 8.05 9.36 -5.73
CA GLU A 98 8.60 8.94 -7.03
C GLU A 98 7.61 8.20 -7.91
N GLY A 99 6.46 7.79 -7.39
CA GLY A 99 5.44 7.07 -8.17
C GLY A 99 4.65 6.09 -7.34
N ASN A 100 3.71 5.45 -7.97
CA ASN A 100 2.76 4.54 -7.33
C ASN A 100 3.02 3.09 -7.72
N SER A 101 2.63 2.17 -6.84
CA SER A 101 2.73 0.75 -7.09
C SER A 101 1.62 0.00 -6.36
N TYR A 102 1.53 -1.29 -6.63
CA TYR A 102 0.56 -2.17 -5.98
C TYR A 102 1.31 -3.33 -5.34
N LEU A 103 0.92 -3.68 -4.13
CA LEU A 103 1.43 -4.86 -3.44
C LEU A 103 0.39 -5.96 -3.58
N VAL A 104 0.76 -7.06 -4.23
CA VAL A 104 -0.14 -8.18 -4.49
C VAL A 104 0.50 -9.47 -4.02
N GLU A 105 -0.32 -10.39 -3.53
CA GLU A 105 0.13 -11.72 -3.15
C GLU A 105 -0.20 -12.70 -4.27
N VAL A 106 0.79 -13.47 -4.69
CA VAL A 106 0.60 -14.48 -5.71
C VAL A 106 1.09 -15.84 -5.20
N ILE A 107 0.58 -16.90 -5.79
CA ILE A 107 1.00 -18.27 -5.51
C ILE A 107 1.67 -18.80 -6.75
N VAL A 108 2.94 -19.16 -6.63
CA VAL A 108 3.74 -19.74 -7.71
C VAL A 108 4.38 -21.01 -7.17
N ASP A 109 4.14 -22.13 -7.83
CA ASP A 109 4.70 -23.43 -7.43
C ASP A 109 4.43 -23.73 -5.94
N ARG A 110 3.22 -23.45 -5.49
CA ARG A 110 2.74 -23.64 -4.10
C ARG A 110 3.37 -22.71 -3.07
N ALA A 111 4.17 -21.75 -3.49
CA ALA A 111 4.75 -20.76 -2.60
C ALA A 111 3.99 -19.44 -2.71
N GLU A 112 3.70 -18.83 -1.57
CA GLU A 112 3.10 -17.49 -1.52
C GLU A 112 4.21 -16.47 -1.59
N ILE A 113 4.07 -15.51 -2.50
CA ILE A 113 5.06 -14.46 -2.71
C ILE A 113 4.32 -13.12 -2.77
N ASP A 114 4.84 -12.14 -2.05
CA ASP A 114 4.34 -10.77 -2.14
C ASP A 114 5.17 -10.02 -3.18
N LEU A 115 4.49 -9.42 -4.15
CA LEU A 115 5.12 -8.67 -5.23
C LEU A 115 4.69 -7.22 -5.17
N GLU A 116 5.64 -6.31 -5.32
CA GLU A 116 5.33 -4.91 -5.55
C GLU A 116 5.47 -4.64 -7.05
N VAL A 117 4.40 -4.16 -7.68
CA VAL A 117 4.34 -3.91 -9.11
C VAL A 117 4.10 -2.43 -9.32
N THR A 118 5.03 -1.75 -9.99
CA THR A 118 4.88 -0.33 -10.29
C THR A 118 3.91 -0.13 -11.45
N GLU A 119 3.42 1.09 -11.57
CA GLU A 119 2.55 1.45 -12.69
C GLU A 119 3.25 1.32 -14.04
N ASP A 120 4.59 1.36 -14.03
CA ASP A 120 5.42 1.18 -15.24
C ASP A 120 5.69 -0.29 -15.56
N GLY A 121 5.32 -1.21 -14.70
CA GLY A 121 5.51 -2.63 -14.94
C GLY A 121 6.77 -3.24 -14.32
N GLU A 122 7.46 -2.53 -13.45
CA GLU A 122 8.57 -3.09 -12.70
C GLU A 122 8.04 -3.96 -11.56
N ILE A 123 8.56 -5.17 -11.45
CA ILE A 123 8.13 -6.13 -10.44
C ILE A 123 9.30 -6.44 -9.52
N SER A 124 9.05 -6.33 -8.22
CA SER A 124 10.04 -6.71 -7.21
C SER A 124 9.37 -7.56 -6.14
N VAL A 125 10.15 -8.43 -5.49
CA VAL A 125 9.66 -9.23 -4.37
C VAL A 125 9.65 -8.34 -3.14
N ALA A 126 8.50 -8.26 -2.49
CA ALA A 126 8.36 -7.50 -1.26
C ALA A 126 8.69 -8.41 -0.07
N TYR A 127 9.46 -7.91 0.86
CA TYR A 127 9.77 -8.62 2.10
C TYR A 127 8.85 -8.13 3.21
N LYS A 128 8.35 -9.09 3.96
CA LYS A 128 7.52 -8.77 5.13
C LYS A 128 8.36 -8.34 6.31
#